data_456c9e95ab8ab6028f96991babab48c3
#
_entry.id   456c9e95ab8ab6028f96991babab48c3
#
_cell.length_a   1.000
_cell.length_b   1.000
_cell.length_c   1.000
_cell.angle_alpha   90.00
_cell.angle_beta   90.00
_cell.angle_gamma   90.00
#
_symmetry.space_group_name_H-M   'P 1'
#
loop_
_entity.id
_entity.type
_entity.pdbx_description
1 polymer ?
#
loop_
_entity_poly.entity_id
_entity_poly.type
_entity_poly.pdbx_seq_one_letter_code
_entity_poly.pdbx_strand_id
1 'polypeptide(L)'
;MEKFDIVLIAGDMFDSTFVTPDTAALVTREFSACHDCRIIISPGNHDPYTPDSIWAKTEFPENVYIFSSPELDCFRFDDIGVNVYGYAFTESHMDKCPFSDPPELDKDKINILCAHGDLLDTDSRYCPIRMDEIVRSGFDYIALGHVHNSDGIHRGGNMWYGYSGCLDGHDFGENGYKGAVSIAMSKENGIFDAVVKGKRFSKRRFETAAADLTGSRSDEEVLKRIDEIIEGENYGEDTALRLILDGSISPEVTISDRAISDHISGKLFYLEIVNKTDSLFNYEILKNDPTVKGAFFNALFPELTSEDDEERQRASEALRYGLSALRGNDIF
;
A
#
# COMPACT_ATOMS: atom_id res chain seq x y z
N MET A 1 -5.08 -4.11 -28.40
CA MET A 1 -5.69 -4.15 -27.05
C MET A 1 -5.78 -5.63 -26.68
N GLU A 2 -5.26 -6.03 -25.51
CA GLU A 2 -5.48 -7.40 -25.04
C GLU A 2 -6.97 -7.59 -24.73
N LYS A 3 -7.54 -8.74 -25.08
CA LYS A 3 -8.91 -9.08 -24.73
C LYS A 3 -8.90 -10.00 -23.52
N PHE A 4 -9.80 -9.74 -22.59
CA PHE A 4 -10.03 -10.56 -21.41
C PHE A 4 -11.47 -11.08 -21.44
N ASP A 5 -11.66 -12.33 -21.09
CA ASP A 5 -13.01 -12.93 -21.00
C ASP A 5 -13.71 -12.49 -19.71
N ILE A 6 -12.92 -12.34 -18.63
CA ILE A 6 -13.40 -12.02 -17.28
C ILE A 6 -12.49 -10.97 -16.63
N VAL A 7 -13.10 -10.01 -15.93
CA VAL A 7 -12.47 -9.14 -14.93
C VAL A 7 -13.05 -9.46 -13.56
N LEU A 8 -12.20 -9.72 -12.58
CA LEU A 8 -12.58 -9.96 -11.19
C LEU A 8 -12.26 -8.72 -10.36
N ILE A 9 -13.23 -8.21 -9.63
CA ILE A 9 -13.10 -7.12 -8.66
C ILE A 9 -13.41 -7.71 -7.29
N ALA A 10 -12.35 -7.97 -6.54
CA ALA A 10 -12.44 -8.66 -5.25
C ALA A 10 -12.66 -7.67 -4.08
N GLY A 11 -13.59 -6.74 -4.24
CA GLY A 11 -14.06 -5.80 -3.23
C GLY A 11 -13.23 -4.53 -3.10
N ASP A 12 -13.77 -3.61 -2.29
CA ASP A 12 -13.17 -2.31 -1.98
C ASP A 12 -12.80 -1.52 -3.24
N MET A 13 -13.69 -1.52 -4.23
CA MET A 13 -13.56 -0.64 -5.39
C MET A 13 -13.73 0.83 -5.00
N PHE A 14 -14.42 1.07 -3.90
CA PHE A 14 -14.66 2.39 -3.31
C PHE A 14 -14.29 2.39 -1.82
N ASP A 15 -13.66 3.46 -1.35
CA ASP A 15 -13.26 3.66 0.05
C ASP A 15 -14.43 3.91 1.01
N SER A 16 -15.64 4.04 0.49
CA SER A 16 -16.83 4.29 1.31
C SER A 16 -18.11 3.83 0.62
N THR A 17 -19.15 3.64 1.42
CA THR A 17 -20.51 3.37 0.93
C THR A 17 -21.12 4.53 0.15
N PHE A 18 -20.60 5.75 0.33
CA PHE A 18 -21.07 6.93 -0.37
C PHE A 18 -20.30 7.14 -1.67
N VAL A 19 -20.97 6.90 -2.79
CA VAL A 19 -20.45 7.15 -4.15
C VAL A 19 -21.30 8.22 -4.81
N THR A 20 -20.64 9.23 -5.40
CA THR A 20 -21.35 10.31 -6.08
C THR A 20 -22.05 9.81 -7.34
N PRO A 21 -23.18 10.44 -7.78
CA PRO A 21 -23.83 10.07 -9.03
C PRO A 21 -22.90 10.16 -10.25
N ASP A 22 -22.00 11.14 -10.27
CA ASP A 22 -21.02 11.29 -11.36
C ASP A 22 -20.04 10.12 -11.41
N THR A 23 -19.57 9.65 -10.25
CA THR A 23 -18.71 8.47 -10.16
C THR A 23 -19.45 7.22 -10.59
N ALA A 24 -20.71 7.05 -10.15
CA ALA A 24 -21.54 5.92 -10.56
C ALA A 24 -21.77 5.90 -12.09
N ALA A 25 -22.07 7.06 -12.68
CA ALA A 25 -22.23 7.21 -14.12
C ALA A 25 -20.92 6.93 -14.89
N LEU A 26 -19.77 7.37 -14.36
CA LEU A 26 -18.46 7.08 -14.94
C LEU A 26 -18.21 5.58 -14.98
N VAL A 27 -18.36 4.90 -13.84
CA VAL A 27 -18.11 3.44 -13.73
C VAL A 27 -19.05 2.67 -14.66
N THR A 28 -20.35 3.00 -14.68
CA THR A 28 -21.34 2.37 -15.56
C THR A 28 -20.95 2.53 -17.02
N ARG A 29 -20.49 3.72 -17.43
CA ARG A 29 -20.03 3.98 -18.80
C ARG A 29 -18.82 3.13 -19.17
N GLU A 30 -17.81 3.08 -18.29
CA GLU A 30 -16.59 2.30 -18.53
C GLU A 30 -16.90 0.79 -18.59
N PHE A 31 -17.77 0.29 -17.72
CA PHE A 31 -18.21 -1.11 -17.75
C PHE A 31 -19.01 -1.43 -19.04
N SER A 32 -19.85 -0.49 -19.49
CA SER A 32 -20.57 -0.65 -20.79
C SER A 32 -19.61 -0.69 -21.98
N ALA A 33 -18.50 0.04 -21.92
CA ALA A 33 -17.49 0.02 -22.98
C ALA A 33 -16.75 -1.32 -23.07
N CYS A 34 -16.77 -2.13 -22.00
CA CYS A 34 -16.16 -3.45 -21.91
C CYS A 34 -17.17 -4.59 -22.19
N HIS A 35 -18.15 -4.39 -23.07
CA HIS A 35 -19.27 -5.31 -23.31
C HIS A 35 -18.88 -6.74 -23.69
N ASP A 36 -17.70 -6.96 -24.28
CA ASP A 36 -17.16 -8.29 -24.62
C ASP A 36 -16.54 -9.02 -23.40
N CYS A 37 -16.47 -8.37 -22.23
CA CYS A 37 -15.85 -8.90 -21.03
C CYS A 37 -16.86 -8.99 -19.90
N ARG A 38 -16.87 -10.09 -19.16
CA ARG A 38 -17.69 -10.26 -17.96
C ARG A 38 -17.00 -9.63 -16.77
N ILE A 39 -17.67 -8.70 -16.10
CA ILE A 39 -17.15 -8.01 -14.91
C ILE A 39 -17.84 -8.61 -13.69
N ILE A 40 -17.08 -9.28 -12.83
CA ILE A 40 -17.61 -9.96 -11.65
C ILE A 40 -17.10 -9.23 -10.41
N ILE A 41 -18.03 -8.85 -9.56
CA ILE A 41 -17.77 -8.02 -8.39
C ILE A 41 -18.19 -8.75 -7.11
N SER A 42 -17.27 -8.87 -6.17
CA SER A 42 -17.51 -9.33 -4.81
C SER A 42 -17.34 -8.11 -3.88
N PRO A 43 -18.42 -7.40 -3.48
CA PRO A 43 -18.32 -6.22 -2.64
C PRO A 43 -17.55 -6.45 -1.34
N GLY A 44 -16.68 -5.49 -0.96
CA GLY A 44 -15.81 -5.57 0.20
C GLY A 44 -16.35 -4.85 1.44
N ASN A 45 -15.51 -4.66 2.44
CA ASN A 45 -15.91 -4.07 3.71
C ASN A 45 -16.06 -2.53 3.66
N HIS A 46 -15.39 -1.84 2.73
CA HIS A 46 -15.56 -0.41 2.51
C HIS A 46 -16.75 -0.09 1.62
N ASP A 47 -17.10 -0.98 0.69
CA ASP A 47 -18.20 -0.82 -0.26
C ASP A 47 -19.24 -1.96 -0.22
N PRO A 48 -19.76 -2.35 0.97
CA PRO A 48 -20.61 -3.51 1.11
C PRO A 48 -21.92 -3.38 0.31
N TYR A 49 -22.48 -4.52 -0.10
CA TYR A 49 -23.77 -4.58 -0.76
C TYR A 49 -24.90 -4.31 0.25
N THR A 50 -25.31 -3.05 0.32
CA THR A 50 -26.45 -2.61 1.14
C THR A 50 -27.55 -2.01 0.27
N PRO A 51 -28.80 -1.87 0.76
CA PRO A 51 -29.87 -1.22 -0.03
C PRO A 51 -29.53 0.18 -0.52
N ASP A 52 -28.59 0.84 0.17
CA ASP A 52 -28.17 2.22 -0.14
C ASP A 52 -26.86 2.30 -0.92
N SER A 53 -26.17 1.18 -1.12
CA SER A 53 -24.91 1.14 -1.86
C SER A 53 -25.07 1.40 -3.35
N ILE A 54 -23.99 1.80 -4.00
CA ILE A 54 -23.91 1.91 -5.47
C ILE A 54 -24.32 0.59 -6.14
N TRP A 55 -23.96 -0.54 -5.54
CA TRP A 55 -24.21 -1.87 -6.08
C TRP A 55 -25.70 -2.20 -6.20
N ALA A 56 -26.51 -1.72 -5.26
CA ALA A 56 -27.96 -1.95 -5.24
C ALA A 56 -28.77 -0.85 -5.99
N LYS A 57 -28.25 0.39 -6.05
CA LYS A 57 -28.99 1.53 -6.59
C LYS A 57 -28.70 1.82 -8.06
N THR A 58 -27.57 1.34 -8.58
CA THR A 58 -27.15 1.61 -9.96
C THR A 58 -27.59 0.47 -10.88
N GLU A 59 -28.21 0.84 -12.00
CA GLU A 59 -28.49 -0.10 -13.07
C GLU A 59 -27.22 -0.29 -13.92
N PHE A 60 -26.51 -1.38 -13.66
CA PHE A 60 -25.30 -1.75 -14.39
C PHE A 60 -25.63 -2.46 -15.70
N PRO A 61 -24.74 -2.45 -16.71
CA PRO A 61 -24.93 -3.17 -17.97
C PRO A 61 -24.93 -4.70 -17.76
N GLU A 62 -25.49 -5.43 -18.73
CA GLU A 62 -25.71 -6.89 -18.65
C GLU A 62 -24.44 -7.74 -18.50
N ASN A 63 -23.27 -7.18 -18.80
CA ASN A 63 -21.97 -7.84 -18.62
C ASN A 63 -21.41 -7.71 -17.19
N VAL A 64 -22.13 -7.06 -16.26
CA VAL A 64 -21.72 -6.88 -14.86
C VAL A 64 -22.51 -7.82 -13.97
N TYR A 65 -21.80 -8.59 -13.17
CA TYR A 65 -22.31 -9.61 -12.24
C TYR A 65 -21.84 -9.26 -10.84
N ILE A 66 -22.77 -9.02 -9.92
CA ILE A 66 -22.46 -8.57 -8.55
C ILE A 66 -23.02 -9.59 -7.56
N PHE A 67 -22.16 -10.11 -6.69
CA PHE A 67 -22.61 -10.87 -5.56
C PHE A 67 -23.34 -9.97 -4.57
N SER A 68 -24.46 -10.45 -4.02
CA SER A 68 -25.34 -9.61 -3.18
C SER A 68 -25.69 -10.25 -1.84
N SER A 69 -25.16 -11.44 -1.57
CA SER A 69 -25.38 -12.21 -0.36
C SER A 69 -24.07 -12.48 0.39
N PRO A 70 -24.07 -12.53 1.72
CA PRO A 70 -22.92 -12.97 2.49
C PRO A 70 -22.65 -14.47 2.36
N GLU A 71 -23.57 -15.22 1.78
CA GLU A 71 -23.40 -16.64 1.49
C GLU A 71 -22.71 -16.84 0.13
N LEU A 72 -22.01 -17.97 0.00
CA LEU A 72 -21.34 -18.33 -1.25
C LEU A 72 -22.37 -18.58 -2.36
N ASP A 73 -22.21 -17.87 -3.48
CA ASP A 73 -23.03 -18.03 -4.70
C ASP A 73 -22.15 -18.26 -5.92
N CYS A 74 -22.75 -18.53 -7.09
CA CYS A 74 -22.01 -18.91 -8.29
C CYS A 74 -22.62 -18.36 -9.59
N PHE A 75 -21.83 -17.63 -10.37
CA PHE A 75 -22.13 -17.30 -11.76
C PHE A 75 -21.50 -18.34 -12.69
N ARG A 76 -22.30 -18.92 -13.60
CA ARG A 76 -21.87 -19.98 -14.53
C ARG A 76 -21.77 -19.45 -15.94
N PHE A 77 -20.61 -19.64 -16.56
CA PHE A 77 -20.31 -19.20 -17.92
C PHE A 77 -19.96 -20.43 -18.78
N ASP A 78 -21.01 -21.13 -19.21
CA ASP A 78 -20.89 -22.42 -19.91
C ASP A 78 -20.20 -22.29 -21.27
N ASP A 79 -20.34 -21.14 -21.92
CA ASP A 79 -19.73 -20.81 -23.22
C ASP A 79 -18.21 -20.74 -23.20
N ILE A 80 -17.62 -20.45 -22.02
CA ILE A 80 -16.17 -20.43 -21.81
C ILE A 80 -15.68 -21.48 -20.79
N GLY A 81 -16.57 -22.33 -20.29
CA GLY A 81 -16.23 -23.40 -19.36
C GLY A 81 -15.74 -22.93 -17.98
N VAL A 82 -16.29 -21.81 -17.47
CA VAL A 82 -15.86 -21.19 -16.19
C VAL A 82 -17.06 -21.05 -15.26
N ASN A 83 -16.82 -21.37 -13.98
CA ASN A 83 -17.69 -21.01 -12.86
C ASN A 83 -16.97 -20.02 -11.97
N VAL A 84 -17.60 -18.91 -11.64
CA VAL A 84 -17.07 -17.92 -10.67
C VAL A 84 -17.94 -17.91 -9.46
N TYR A 85 -17.37 -18.32 -8.33
CA TYR A 85 -17.96 -18.28 -7.01
C TYR A 85 -17.56 -17.01 -6.30
N GLY A 86 -18.39 -16.55 -5.40
CA GLY A 86 -18.10 -15.37 -4.58
C GLY A 86 -19.21 -15.09 -3.59
N TYR A 87 -19.03 -14.04 -2.83
CA TYR A 87 -19.97 -13.53 -1.83
C TYR A 87 -19.82 -12.02 -1.72
N ALA A 88 -20.69 -11.38 -0.97
CA ALA A 88 -20.61 -9.95 -0.70
C ALA A 88 -20.51 -9.67 0.78
N PHE A 89 -19.73 -8.68 1.18
CA PHE A 89 -19.98 -8.01 2.43
C PHE A 89 -21.31 -7.28 2.33
N THR A 90 -22.17 -7.46 3.33
CA THR A 90 -23.47 -6.76 3.47
C THR A 90 -23.47 -5.80 4.64
N GLU A 91 -22.37 -5.78 5.38
CA GLU A 91 -22.04 -4.88 6.48
C GLU A 91 -20.54 -4.57 6.40
N SER A 92 -20.05 -3.64 7.23
CA SER A 92 -18.63 -3.26 7.27
C SER A 92 -17.69 -4.36 7.80
N HIS A 93 -18.22 -5.48 8.26
CA HIS A 93 -17.46 -6.61 8.79
C HIS A 93 -18.17 -7.94 8.52
N MET A 94 -17.38 -9.00 8.53
CA MET A 94 -17.83 -10.37 8.32
C MET A 94 -16.94 -11.31 9.15
N ASP A 95 -17.46 -11.90 10.21
CA ASP A 95 -16.66 -12.66 11.18
C ASP A 95 -16.38 -14.12 10.74
N LYS A 96 -16.96 -14.56 9.63
CA LYS A 96 -16.83 -15.94 9.16
C LYS A 96 -16.60 -16.00 7.65
N CYS A 97 -15.74 -16.92 7.26
CA CYS A 97 -15.45 -17.23 5.86
C CYS A 97 -16.59 -18.08 5.26
N PRO A 98 -17.31 -17.63 4.21
CA PRO A 98 -18.45 -18.35 3.63
C PRO A 98 -18.08 -19.62 2.87
N PHE A 99 -16.82 -19.85 2.55
CA PHE A 99 -16.35 -21.05 1.83
C PHE A 99 -15.55 -22.03 2.71
N SER A 100 -15.65 -21.91 4.03
CA SER A 100 -15.06 -22.89 4.96
C SER A 100 -15.60 -24.32 4.74
N ASP A 101 -16.82 -24.43 4.20
CA ASP A 101 -17.43 -25.67 3.72
C ASP A 101 -17.79 -25.51 2.24
N PRO A 102 -16.84 -25.76 1.31
CA PRO A 102 -17.02 -25.48 -0.10
C PRO A 102 -18.04 -26.44 -0.75
N PRO A 103 -18.77 -25.97 -1.78
CA PRO A 103 -19.70 -26.80 -2.52
C PRO A 103 -18.97 -27.86 -3.37
N GLU A 104 -19.70 -28.84 -3.89
CA GLU A 104 -19.17 -29.74 -4.89
C GLU A 104 -18.90 -28.96 -6.19
N LEU A 105 -17.62 -28.95 -6.60
CA LEU A 105 -17.16 -28.22 -7.78
C LEU A 105 -17.21 -29.09 -9.04
N ASP A 106 -17.59 -28.49 -10.17
CA ASP A 106 -17.54 -29.12 -11.47
C ASP A 106 -16.08 -29.30 -11.94
N LYS A 107 -15.62 -30.55 -12.02
CA LYS A 107 -14.23 -30.90 -12.34
C LYS A 107 -13.84 -30.60 -13.79
N ASP A 108 -14.83 -30.51 -14.67
CA ASP A 108 -14.61 -30.25 -16.09
C ASP A 108 -14.53 -28.76 -16.42
N LYS A 109 -14.87 -27.89 -15.45
CA LYS A 109 -14.80 -26.43 -15.58
C LYS A 109 -13.71 -25.82 -14.72
N ILE A 110 -13.27 -24.65 -15.14
CA ILE A 110 -12.41 -23.82 -14.28
C ILE A 110 -13.28 -23.20 -13.17
N ASN A 111 -12.94 -23.46 -11.92
CA ASN A 111 -13.66 -22.96 -10.77
C ASN A 111 -12.86 -21.86 -10.09
N ILE A 112 -13.34 -20.64 -10.16
CA ILE A 112 -12.69 -19.44 -9.59
C ILE A 112 -13.48 -19.00 -8.38
N LEU A 113 -12.79 -18.60 -7.31
CA LEU A 113 -13.37 -17.86 -6.20
C LEU A 113 -12.92 -16.38 -6.29
N CYS A 114 -13.88 -15.47 -6.31
CA CYS A 114 -13.65 -14.03 -6.14
C CYS A 114 -14.08 -13.65 -4.73
N ALA A 115 -13.14 -13.31 -3.87
CA ALA A 115 -13.37 -13.18 -2.44
C ALA A 115 -12.67 -11.95 -1.86
N HIS A 116 -13.37 -11.25 -0.97
CA HIS A 116 -12.79 -10.19 -0.15
C HIS A 116 -12.61 -10.70 1.27
N GLY A 117 -11.39 -10.67 1.81
CA GLY A 117 -11.13 -11.17 3.15
C GLY A 117 -9.66 -11.22 3.51
N ASP A 118 -9.40 -11.47 4.78
CA ASP A 118 -8.09 -11.40 5.41
C ASP A 118 -7.48 -12.79 5.60
N LEU A 119 -6.41 -13.08 4.84
CA LEU A 119 -5.61 -14.30 4.97
C LEU A 119 -4.45 -14.13 5.96
N LEU A 120 -4.12 -12.89 6.32
CA LEU A 120 -2.95 -12.55 7.14
C LEU A 120 -3.25 -12.58 8.64
N ASP A 121 -4.49 -12.25 9.01
CA ASP A 121 -4.94 -12.23 10.40
C ASP A 121 -6.19 -13.12 10.59
N THR A 122 -6.02 -14.22 11.31
CA THR A 122 -7.11 -15.19 11.60
C THR A 122 -8.11 -14.67 12.64
N ASP A 123 -7.79 -13.60 13.35
CA ASP A 123 -8.68 -12.93 14.31
C ASP A 123 -9.31 -11.66 13.71
N SER A 124 -9.10 -11.42 12.43
CA SER A 124 -9.66 -10.29 11.69
C SER A 124 -11.19 -10.32 11.70
N ARG A 125 -11.77 -9.11 11.67
CA ARG A 125 -13.23 -8.92 11.50
C ARG A 125 -13.64 -8.79 10.03
N TYR A 126 -12.70 -8.98 9.10
CA TYR A 126 -12.88 -8.79 7.68
C TYR A 126 -12.79 -10.12 6.94
N CYS A 127 -13.70 -11.04 7.25
CA CYS A 127 -13.72 -12.39 6.68
C CYS A 127 -12.38 -13.10 6.85
N PRO A 128 -12.02 -13.52 8.07
CA PRO A 128 -10.76 -14.22 8.31
C PRO A 128 -10.74 -15.53 7.52
N ILE A 129 -9.72 -15.67 6.67
CA ILE A 129 -9.53 -16.82 5.78
C ILE A 129 -8.34 -17.61 6.30
N ARG A 130 -8.49 -18.92 6.45
CA ARG A 130 -7.41 -19.79 6.87
C ARG A 130 -6.78 -20.49 5.69
N MET A 131 -5.47 -20.67 5.73
CA MET A 131 -4.74 -21.36 4.66
C MET A 131 -5.24 -22.79 4.43
N ASP A 132 -5.66 -23.49 5.49
CA ASP A 132 -6.21 -24.83 5.36
C ASP A 132 -7.60 -24.84 4.69
N GLU A 133 -8.38 -23.77 4.80
CA GLU A 133 -9.64 -23.59 4.06
C GLU A 133 -9.37 -23.38 2.58
N ILE A 134 -8.38 -22.54 2.23
CA ILE A 134 -7.92 -22.35 0.85
C ILE A 134 -7.53 -23.69 0.24
N VAL A 135 -6.66 -24.46 0.90
CA VAL A 135 -6.18 -25.77 0.37
C VAL A 135 -7.29 -26.79 0.21
N ARG A 136 -8.27 -26.81 1.13
CA ARG A 136 -9.41 -27.73 1.09
C ARG A 136 -10.53 -27.31 0.15
N SER A 137 -10.57 -26.04 -0.26
CA SER A 137 -11.67 -25.49 -1.04
C SER A 137 -11.86 -26.15 -2.41
N GLY A 138 -10.78 -26.64 -3.00
CA GLY A 138 -10.80 -27.29 -4.32
C GLY A 138 -10.93 -26.34 -5.51
N PHE A 139 -10.97 -25.02 -5.29
CA PHE A 139 -10.97 -24.04 -6.38
C PHE A 139 -9.66 -24.11 -7.17
N ASP A 140 -9.72 -23.80 -8.45
CA ASP A 140 -8.55 -23.75 -9.33
C ASP A 140 -7.77 -22.42 -9.12
N TYR A 141 -8.50 -21.31 -8.95
CA TYR A 141 -7.95 -20.01 -8.65
C TYR A 141 -8.79 -19.25 -7.61
N ILE A 142 -8.12 -18.59 -6.67
CA ILE A 142 -8.75 -17.71 -5.67
C ILE A 142 -8.21 -16.30 -5.82
N ALA A 143 -9.04 -15.38 -6.32
CA ALA A 143 -8.76 -13.95 -6.38
C ALA A 143 -9.15 -13.32 -5.05
N LEU A 144 -8.15 -12.85 -4.29
CA LEU A 144 -8.34 -12.21 -3.00
C LEU A 144 -8.24 -10.69 -3.10
N GLY A 145 -9.13 -9.98 -2.39
CA GLY A 145 -9.09 -8.56 -2.11
C GLY A 145 -9.00 -8.27 -0.62
N HIS A 146 -8.80 -7.05 -0.20
CA HIS A 146 -8.57 -6.52 1.14
C HIS A 146 -7.14 -6.03 1.36
N VAL A 147 -6.13 -6.78 0.96
CA VAL A 147 -4.73 -6.38 1.13
C VAL A 147 -4.27 -5.57 -0.09
N HIS A 148 -3.86 -4.31 0.13
CA HIS A 148 -3.47 -3.38 -0.92
C HIS A 148 -2.06 -3.63 -1.47
N ASN A 149 -1.18 -4.21 -0.66
CA ASN A 149 0.16 -4.60 -1.10
C ASN A 149 0.13 -6.05 -1.58
N SER A 150 0.28 -6.26 -2.88
CA SER A 150 0.42 -7.60 -3.45
C SER A 150 1.80 -8.16 -3.14
N ASP A 151 1.85 -9.38 -2.65
CA ASP A 151 3.04 -10.22 -2.54
C ASP A 151 3.14 -11.24 -3.69
N GLY A 152 2.26 -11.11 -4.68
CA GLY A 152 2.18 -11.96 -5.84
C GLY A 152 1.05 -12.98 -5.79
N ILE A 153 1.02 -13.84 -6.81
CA ILE A 153 0.08 -14.97 -6.88
C ILE A 153 0.84 -16.24 -6.57
N HIS A 154 0.38 -16.95 -5.56
CA HIS A 154 1.00 -18.15 -5.02
C HIS A 154 0.39 -19.42 -5.60
N ARG A 155 1.18 -20.49 -5.62
CA ARG A 155 0.73 -21.81 -6.01
C ARG A 155 0.68 -22.74 -4.78
N GLY A 156 -0.49 -23.30 -4.51
CA GLY A 156 -0.72 -24.29 -3.45
C GLY A 156 -1.17 -25.62 -4.05
N GLY A 157 -0.22 -26.51 -4.37
CA GLY A 157 -0.54 -27.78 -5.06
C GLY A 157 -1.02 -27.53 -6.50
N ASN A 158 -2.30 -27.86 -6.79
CA ASN A 158 -2.91 -27.67 -8.11
C ASN A 158 -3.72 -26.36 -8.23
N MET A 159 -3.73 -25.55 -7.21
CA MET A 159 -4.47 -24.30 -7.15
C MET A 159 -3.55 -23.09 -7.13
N TRP A 160 -4.10 -21.93 -7.46
CA TRP A 160 -3.44 -20.64 -7.36
C TRP A 160 -4.28 -19.66 -6.54
N TYR A 161 -3.66 -18.81 -5.75
CA TYR A 161 -4.34 -17.82 -4.94
C TYR A 161 -3.47 -16.59 -4.69
N GLY A 162 -4.06 -15.47 -4.36
CA GLY A 162 -3.34 -14.30 -3.91
C GLY A 162 -4.10 -12.99 -4.07
N TYR A 163 -3.49 -11.95 -3.54
CA TYR A 163 -3.96 -10.58 -3.62
C TYR A 163 -3.37 -9.89 -4.85
N SER A 164 -4.22 -9.28 -5.67
CA SER A 164 -3.75 -8.43 -6.77
C SER A 164 -3.17 -7.11 -6.29
N GLY A 165 -3.51 -6.68 -5.08
CA GLY A 165 -3.26 -5.35 -4.57
C GLY A 165 -4.20 -4.29 -5.17
N CYS A 166 -3.93 -3.02 -4.88
CA CYS A 166 -4.67 -1.88 -5.43
C CYS A 166 -4.15 -1.45 -6.81
N LEU A 167 -4.96 -0.71 -7.57
CA LEU A 167 -4.60 -0.24 -8.91
C LEU A 167 -3.66 0.96 -8.90
N ASP A 168 -3.75 1.81 -7.87
CA ASP A 168 -2.88 2.96 -7.63
C ASP A 168 -2.67 3.11 -6.12
N GLY A 169 -1.52 3.60 -5.70
CA GLY A 169 -1.22 3.80 -4.29
C GLY A 169 -1.77 5.13 -3.79
N HIS A 170 -2.21 5.15 -2.54
CA HIS A 170 -2.81 6.32 -1.89
C HIS A 170 -1.88 6.96 -0.85
N ASP A 171 -1.01 6.17 -0.23
CA ASP A 171 -0.11 6.65 0.83
C ASP A 171 1.22 5.86 0.89
N PHE A 172 2.07 6.24 1.85
CA PHE A 172 3.37 5.60 2.08
C PHE A 172 3.30 4.21 2.74
N GLY A 173 2.13 3.71 3.10
CA GLY A 173 1.90 2.31 3.48
C GLY A 173 1.75 1.39 2.27
N GLU A 174 1.54 1.96 1.08
CA GLU A 174 1.31 1.24 -0.17
C GLU A 174 2.49 1.41 -1.14
N ASN A 175 3.67 0.95 -0.73
CA ASN A 175 4.91 1.13 -1.47
C ASN A 175 4.91 0.45 -2.84
N GLY A 176 5.71 1.00 -3.75
CA GLY A 176 5.97 0.47 -5.08
C GLY A 176 4.93 0.80 -6.12
N TYR A 177 5.14 0.25 -7.31
CA TYR A 177 4.16 0.35 -8.38
C TYR A 177 2.97 -0.55 -8.14
N LYS A 178 1.79 -0.07 -8.47
CA LYS A 178 0.51 -0.75 -8.30
C LYS A 178 -0.11 -1.12 -9.65
N GLY A 179 -1.08 -2.03 -9.60
CA GLY A 179 -1.74 -2.49 -10.80
C GLY A 179 -2.64 -3.69 -10.58
N ALA A 180 -2.73 -4.55 -11.59
CA ALA A 180 -3.54 -5.76 -11.54
C ALA A 180 -2.75 -6.99 -11.98
N VAL A 181 -3.33 -8.15 -11.77
CA VAL A 181 -2.79 -9.43 -12.23
C VAL A 181 -3.61 -9.93 -13.43
N SER A 182 -2.92 -10.28 -14.50
CA SER A 182 -3.49 -10.93 -15.68
C SER A 182 -3.14 -12.42 -15.62
N ILE A 183 -4.15 -13.27 -15.77
CA ILE A 183 -3.98 -14.72 -15.67
C ILE A 183 -4.61 -15.37 -16.91
N ALA A 184 -3.80 -16.10 -17.67
CA ALA A 184 -4.32 -17.01 -18.70
C ALA A 184 -4.47 -18.39 -18.07
N MET A 185 -5.70 -18.92 -18.11
CA MET A 185 -6.07 -20.18 -17.44
C MET A 185 -6.48 -21.22 -18.45
N SER A 186 -6.13 -22.46 -18.20
CA SER A 186 -6.62 -23.62 -18.96
C SER A 186 -6.87 -24.80 -18.02
N LYS A 187 -7.81 -25.67 -18.40
CA LYS A 187 -8.07 -26.92 -17.69
C LYS A 187 -8.35 -28.03 -18.70
N GLU A 188 -7.50 -29.05 -18.71
CA GLU A 188 -7.61 -30.19 -19.59
C GLU A 188 -7.54 -31.48 -18.79
N ASN A 189 -8.51 -32.37 -18.97
CA ASN A 189 -8.61 -33.65 -18.25
C ASN A 189 -8.52 -33.49 -16.71
N GLY A 190 -9.11 -32.42 -16.17
CA GLY A 190 -9.11 -32.10 -14.75
C GLY A 190 -7.77 -31.50 -14.23
N ILE A 191 -6.80 -31.27 -15.10
CA ILE A 191 -5.53 -30.62 -14.75
C ILE A 191 -5.65 -29.14 -15.11
N PHE A 192 -5.52 -28.29 -14.06
CA PHE A 192 -5.53 -26.85 -14.19
C PHE A 192 -4.11 -26.32 -14.38
N ASP A 193 -3.94 -25.37 -15.30
CA ASP A 193 -2.69 -24.63 -15.50
C ASP A 193 -2.98 -23.13 -15.65
N ALA A 194 -2.02 -22.31 -15.23
CA ALA A 194 -2.15 -20.86 -15.25
C ALA A 194 -0.83 -20.15 -15.56
N VAL A 195 -0.90 -19.11 -16.39
CA VAL A 195 0.20 -18.20 -16.66
C VAL A 195 -0.14 -16.83 -16.09
N VAL A 196 0.62 -16.41 -15.07
CA VAL A 196 0.40 -15.20 -14.30
C VAL A 196 1.34 -14.09 -14.77
N LYS A 197 0.81 -12.87 -14.96
CA LYS A 197 1.60 -11.68 -15.31
C LYS A 197 1.08 -10.46 -14.54
N GLY A 198 1.99 -9.75 -13.87
CA GLY A 198 1.68 -8.43 -13.32
C GLY A 198 1.47 -7.41 -14.42
N LYS A 199 0.49 -6.52 -14.23
CA LYS A 199 0.16 -5.40 -15.11
C LYS A 199 0.22 -4.11 -14.31
N ARG A 200 1.25 -3.29 -14.53
CA ARG A 200 1.34 -1.96 -13.92
C ARG A 200 0.31 -1.03 -14.53
N PHE A 201 -0.48 -0.36 -13.67
CA PHE A 201 -1.42 0.71 -14.05
C PHE A 201 -1.07 2.03 -13.39
N SER A 202 -0.48 2.02 -12.18
CA SER A 202 -0.08 3.22 -11.48
C SER A 202 0.91 4.04 -12.30
N LYS A 203 0.67 5.33 -12.41
CA LYS A 203 1.61 6.29 -13.02
C LYS A 203 2.73 6.65 -12.07
N ARG A 204 2.46 6.57 -10.77
CA ARG A 204 3.35 6.97 -9.68
C ARG A 204 3.53 5.82 -8.72
N ARG A 205 4.52 5.95 -7.86
CA ARG A 205 4.76 5.04 -6.74
C ARG A 205 5.07 5.82 -5.48
N PHE A 206 4.64 5.29 -4.35
CA PHE A 206 5.09 5.74 -3.04
C PHE A 206 6.29 4.91 -2.62
N GLU A 207 7.30 5.56 -2.04
CA GLU A 207 8.50 4.89 -1.56
C GLU A 207 8.94 5.51 -0.23
N THR A 208 9.50 4.70 0.64
CA THR A 208 10.12 5.15 1.89
C THR A 208 11.57 4.69 1.90
N ALA A 209 12.51 5.62 2.02
CA ALA A 209 13.93 5.33 2.09
C ALA A 209 14.55 5.98 3.33
N ALA A 210 15.50 5.29 3.95
CA ALA A 210 16.30 5.81 5.05
C ALA A 210 17.68 6.23 4.54
N ALA A 211 18.10 7.45 4.88
CA ALA A 211 19.44 7.96 4.63
C ALA A 211 20.23 7.91 5.95
N ASP A 212 21.17 6.98 6.07
CA ASP A 212 22.12 6.98 7.17
C ASP A 212 23.17 8.08 6.93
N LEU A 213 23.04 9.15 7.68
CA LEU A 213 23.93 10.31 7.64
C LEU A 213 25.06 10.26 8.67
N THR A 214 25.22 9.12 9.36
CA THR A 214 26.25 8.96 10.41
C THR A 214 27.63 9.37 9.92
N GLY A 215 28.25 10.28 10.67
CA GLY A 215 29.60 10.79 10.40
C GLY A 215 29.70 11.84 9.30
N SER A 216 28.57 12.32 8.73
CA SER A 216 28.57 13.45 7.81
C SER A 216 29.10 14.72 8.49
N ARG A 217 30.01 15.42 7.82
CA ARG A 217 30.74 16.57 8.37
C ARG A 217 30.41 17.89 7.69
N SER A 218 29.70 17.84 6.56
CA SER A 218 29.26 19.01 5.82
C SER A 218 27.89 18.77 5.19
N ASP A 219 27.20 19.87 4.83
CA ASP A 219 25.93 19.84 4.11
C ASP A 219 26.09 19.17 2.73
N GLU A 220 27.25 19.32 2.10
CA GLU A 220 27.56 18.68 0.81
C GLU A 220 27.63 17.15 0.91
N GLU A 221 28.23 16.62 2.01
CA GLU A 221 28.24 15.18 2.25
C GLU A 221 26.84 14.62 2.48
N VAL A 222 25.96 15.37 3.14
CA VAL A 222 24.55 15.00 3.35
C VAL A 222 23.83 14.93 2.01
N LEU A 223 23.92 15.98 1.18
CA LEU A 223 23.28 16.03 -0.15
C LEU A 223 23.80 14.90 -1.05
N LYS A 224 25.10 14.63 -1.02
CA LYS A 224 25.68 13.54 -1.80
C LYS A 224 25.10 12.17 -1.42
N ARG A 225 24.97 11.88 -0.11
CA ARG A 225 24.37 10.62 0.35
C ARG A 225 22.91 10.48 -0.09
N ILE A 226 22.16 11.59 -0.05
CA ILE A 226 20.77 11.62 -0.51
C ILE A 226 20.71 11.36 -2.02
N ASP A 227 21.58 11.99 -2.81
CA ASP A 227 21.67 11.76 -4.26
C ASP A 227 22.01 10.28 -4.56
N GLU A 228 22.96 9.69 -3.84
CA GLU A 228 23.32 8.27 -3.98
C GLU A 228 22.13 7.32 -3.76
N ILE A 229 21.23 7.65 -2.82
CA ILE A 229 20.00 6.88 -2.58
C ILE A 229 19.02 7.06 -3.75
N ILE A 230 18.78 8.31 -4.18
CA ILE A 230 17.84 8.63 -5.25
C ILE A 230 18.27 7.95 -6.55
N GLU A 231 19.57 8.01 -6.88
CA GLU A 231 20.13 7.41 -8.07
C GLU A 231 20.19 5.89 -7.98
N GLY A 232 20.61 5.34 -6.82
CA GLY A 232 20.76 3.91 -6.61
C GLY A 232 19.45 3.14 -6.69
N GLU A 233 18.36 3.72 -6.15
CA GLU A 233 17.01 3.17 -6.19
C GLU A 233 16.21 3.60 -7.44
N ASN A 234 16.83 4.41 -8.30
CA ASN A 234 16.22 4.92 -9.51
C ASN A 234 14.88 5.63 -9.25
N TYR A 235 14.86 6.49 -8.21
CA TYR A 235 13.72 7.35 -7.91
C TYR A 235 13.70 8.53 -8.89
N GLY A 236 12.51 8.84 -9.42
CA GLY A 236 12.34 9.86 -10.47
C GLY A 236 11.03 10.65 -10.36
N GLU A 237 10.66 11.34 -11.42
CA GLU A 237 9.45 12.18 -11.50
C GLU A 237 8.13 11.43 -11.24
N ASP A 238 8.16 10.10 -11.22
CA ASP A 238 7.02 9.26 -10.89
C ASP A 238 7.02 8.79 -9.43
N THR A 239 7.98 9.23 -8.60
CA THR A 239 8.16 8.79 -7.22
C THR A 239 7.73 9.86 -6.22
N ALA A 240 6.78 9.51 -5.33
CA ALA A 240 6.54 10.20 -4.08
C ALA A 240 7.44 9.54 -3.02
N LEU A 241 8.45 10.26 -2.52
CA LEU A 241 9.45 9.74 -1.60
C LEU A 241 9.24 10.30 -0.19
N ARG A 242 9.15 9.42 0.81
CA ARG A 242 9.38 9.74 2.23
C ARG A 242 10.83 9.43 2.55
N LEU A 243 11.63 10.46 2.73
CA LEU A 243 13.05 10.37 3.06
C LEU A 243 13.25 10.51 4.57
N ILE A 244 13.64 9.42 5.22
CA ILE A 244 13.97 9.41 6.64
C ILE A 244 15.46 9.67 6.76
N LEU A 245 15.81 10.82 7.32
CA LEU A 245 17.20 11.15 7.66
C LEU A 245 17.49 10.56 9.04
N ASP A 246 18.52 9.74 9.15
CA ASP A 246 18.89 9.07 10.41
C ASP A 246 20.39 9.13 10.64
N GLY A 247 20.80 8.79 11.85
CA GLY A 247 22.20 8.74 12.24
C GLY A 247 22.73 10.00 12.91
N SER A 248 23.97 9.91 13.36
CA SER A 248 24.63 10.97 14.13
C SER A 248 25.53 11.81 13.24
N ILE A 249 25.19 13.08 13.09
CA ILE A 249 25.87 14.05 12.22
C ILE A 249 26.75 15.02 12.99
N SER A 250 27.76 15.59 12.32
CA SER A 250 28.58 16.66 12.92
C SER A 250 27.72 17.88 13.26
N PRO A 251 27.97 18.56 14.39
CA PRO A 251 27.33 19.82 14.71
C PRO A 251 27.59 20.95 13.69
N GLU A 252 28.51 20.74 12.76
CA GLU A 252 28.81 21.67 11.67
C GLU A 252 27.85 21.55 10.52
N VAL A 253 27.13 20.44 10.44
CA VAL A 253 26.06 20.24 9.46
C VAL A 253 24.84 21.07 9.84
N THR A 254 24.44 21.97 8.95
CA THR A 254 23.36 22.93 9.21
C THR A 254 22.24 22.85 8.17
N ILE A 255 22.32 21.84 7.29
CA ILE A 255 21.36 21.71 6.20
C ILE A 255 19.92 21.62 6.71
N SER A 256 19.06 22.44 6.16
CA SER A 256 17.64 22.43 6.46
C SER A 256 16.87 21.54 5.48
N ASP A 257 15.68 21.10 5.92
CA ASP A 257 14.75 20.36 5.04
C ASP A 257 14.42 21.14 3.77
N ARG A 258 14.37 22.48 3.86
CA ARG A 258 14.18 23.34 2.69
C ARG A 258 15.35 23.25 1.72
N ALA A 259 16.58 23.29 2.20
CA ALA A 259 17.76 23.18 1.33
C ALA A 259 17.83 21.83 0.63
N ILE A 260 17.45 20.74 1.33
CA ILE A 260 17.32 19.40 0.75
C ILE A 260 16.22 19.42 -0.32
N SER A 261 15.05 19.97 -0.01
CA SER A 261 13.93 20.05 -0.94
C SER A 261 14.28 20.86 -2.19
N ASP A 262 14.96 21.99 -2.03
CA ASP A 262 15.42 22.84 -3.15
C ASP A 262 16.43 22.09 -4.03
N HIS A 263 17.36 21.32 -3.43
CA HIS A 263 18.35 20.50 -4.15
C HIS A 263 17.72 19.38 -4.98
N ILE A 264 16.67 18.76 -4.46
CA ILE A 264 15.96 17.64 -5.09
C ILE A 264 14.85 18.14 -6.02
N SER A 265 14.54 19.44 -5.98
CA SER A 265 13.44 20.03 -6.75
C SER A 265 13.48 19.62 -8.23
N GLY A 266 12.34 19.10 -8.73
CA GLY A 266 12.20 18.62 -10.11
C GLY A 266 12.75 17.22 -10.38
N LYS A 267 13.41 16.58 -9.41
CA LYS A 267 13.85 15.17 -9.55
C LYS A 267 12.75 14.17 -9.20
N LEU A 268 11.88 14.52 -8.23
CA LEU A 268 10.82 13.66 -7.68
C LEU A 268 9.45 14.28 -7.92
N PHE A 269 8.40 13.46 -7.91
CA PHE A 269 7.00 13.92 -7.91
C PHE A 269 6.64 14.62 -6.60
N TYR A 270 7.03 14.04 -5.47
CA TYR A 270 6.76 14.56 -4.13
C TYR A 270 7.88 14.13 -3.19
N LEU A 271 8.22 14.98 -2.22
CA LEU A 271 9.18 14.68 -1.17
C LEU A 271 8.60 15.04 0.19
N GLU A 272 8.63 14.06 1.10
CA GLU A 272 8.41 14.25 2.53
C GLU A 272 9.71 13.92 3.27
N ILE A 273 10.17 14.82 4.11
CA ILE A 273 11.39 14.63 4.92
C ILE A 273 11.00 14.36 6.36
N VAL A 274 11.52 13.26 6.91
CA VAL A 274 11.39 12.91 8.32
C VAL A 274 12.78 12.91 8.93
N ASN A 275 13.12 13.96 9.65
CA ASN A 275 14.46 14.12 10.22
C ASN A 275 14.53 13.48 11.61
N LYS A 276 15.30 12.39 11.71
CA LYS A 276 15.61 11.66 12.96
C LYS A 276 17.09 11.73 13.33
N THR A 277 17.86 12.64 12.70
CA THR A 277 19.30 12.74 12.97
C THR A 277 19.57 13.29 14.34
N ASP A 278 20.59 12.73 15.02
CA ASP A 278 21.15 13.26 16.23
C ASP A 278 22.44 14.04 15.96
N SER A 279 22.66 15.13 16.70
CA SER A 279 23.93 15.87 16.61
C SER A 279 24.98 15.23 17.50
N LEU A 280 26.15 14.91 16.94
CA LEU A 280 27.34 14.45 17.69
C LEU A 280 27.97 15.60 18.45
N PHE A 281 27.27 16.13 19.45
CA PHE A 281 27.88 17.10 20.37
C PHE A 281 28.82 16.41 21.35
N ASN A 282 30.03 16.93 21.46
CA ASN A 282 30.88 16.52 22.54
C ASN A 282 30.45 17.27 23.81
N TYR A 283 29.58 16.66 24.61
CA TYR A 283 29.02 17.23 25.81
C TYR A 283 30.07 17.61 26.83
N GLU A 284 31.20 16.92 26.92
CA GLU A 284 32.31 17.26 27.78
C GLU A 284 32.97 18.59 27.39
N ILE A 285 33.14 18.84 26.11
CA ILE A 285 33.65 20.10 25.57
C ILE A 285 32.67 21.22 25.84
N LEU A 286 31.38 21.02 25.47
CA LEU A 286 30.36 22.05 25.65
C LEU A 286 30.13 22.40 27.14
N LYS A 287 30.14 21.42 28.04
CA LYS A 287 29.98 21.62 29.47
C LYS A 287 31.05 22.50 30.07
N ASN A 288 32.25 22.42 29.54
CA ASN A 288 33.42 23.16 30.01
C ASN A 288 33.74 24.42 29.17
N ASP A 289 32.94 24.74 28.18
CA ASP A 289 33.11 25.93 27.34
C ASP A 289 32.79 27.20 28.14
N PRO A 290 33.75 28.13 28.31
CA PRO A 290 33.52 29.34 29.07
C PRO A 290 32.69 30.41 28.36
N THR A 291 32.29 30.17 27.13
CA THR A 291 31.52 31.12 26.31
C THR A 291 30.00 30.97 26.48
N VAL A 292 29.24 31.81 25.75
CA VAL A 292 27.76 31.70 25.67
C VAL A 292 27.30 30.31 25.22
N LYS A 293 28.10 29.59 24.41
CA LYS A 293 27.80 28.25 23.99
C LYS A 293 27.70 27.26 25.16
N GLY A 294 28.69 27.30 26.06
CA GLY A 294 28.66 26.45 27.24
C GLY A 294 27.56 26.84 28.22
N ALA A 295 27.30 28.15 28.40
CA ALA A 295 26.18 28.60 29.22
C ALA A 295 24.82 28.12 28.67
N PHE A 296 24.63 28.19 27.35
CA PHE A 296 23.42 27.70 26.65
C PHE A 296 23.27 26.17 26.78
N PHE A 297 24.35 25.44 26.56
CA PHE A 297 24.36 23.98 26.71
C PHE A 297 24.00 23.58 28.15
N ASN A 298 24.66 24.21 29.16
CA ASN A 298 24.43 23.88 30.56
C ASN A 298 22.99 24.20 31.03
N ALA A 299 22.33 25.18 30.41
CA ALA A 299 20.92 25.48 30.65
C ALA A 299 19.97 24.38 30.12
N LEU A 300 20.32 23.75 28.99
CA LEU A 300 19.53 22.67 28.38
C LEU A 300 19.91 21.28 28.90
N PHE A 301 21.03 21.13 29.58
CA PHE A 301 21.58 19.83 29.98
C PHE A 301 20.61 18.95 30.78
N PRO A 302 19.80 19.47 31.74
CA PRO A 302 18.81 18.64 32.42
C PRO A 302 17.79 17.99 31.47
N GLU A 303 17.31 18.73 30.48
CA GLU A 303 16.34 18.24 29.48
C GLU A 303 16.98 17.28 28.47
N LEU A 304 18.26 17.53 28.09
CA LEU A 304 19.03 16.63 27.22
C LEU A 304 19.29 15.25 27.85
N THR A 305 19.21 15.16 29.20
CA THR A 305 19.40 13.92 29.94
C THR A 305 18.11 13.40 30.58
N SER A 306 16.96 13.94 30.22
CA SER A 306 15.65 13.51 30.70
C SER A 306 15.36 12.05 30.28
N GLU A 307 14.58 11.33 31.08
CA GLU A 307 14.07 10.00 30.72
C GLU A 307 12.92 10.06 29.68
N ASP A 308 12.31 11.26 29.52
CA ASP A 308 11.26 11.52 28.53
C ASP A 308 11.86 11.75 27.14
N ASP A 309 11.51 10.90 26.19
CA ASP A 309 12.00 10.93 24.81
C ASP A 309 11.62 12.23 24.07
N GLU A 310 10.40 12.74 24.28
CA GLU A 310 9.94 13.97 23.63
C GLU A 310 10.67 15.20 24.18
N GLU A 311 10.96 15.21 25.48
CA GLU A 311 11.72 16.28 26.12
C GLU A 311 13.18 16.27 25.65
N ARG A 312 13.83 15.11 25.59
CA ARG A 312 15.18 14.96 25.03
C ARG A 312 15.28 15.42 23.61
N GLN A 313 14.33 15.04 22.77
CA GLN A 313 14.32 15.40 21.35
C GLN A 313 14.19 16.92 21.18
N ARG A 314 13.26 17.55 21.88
CA ARG A 314 13.09 19.01 21.87
C ARG A 314 14.33 19.73 22.30
N ALA A 315 14.98 19.26 23.38
CA ALA A 315 16.21 19.84 23.89
C ALA A 315 17.40 19.69 22.93
N SER A 316 17.51 18.53 22.25
CA SER A 316 18.51 18.29 21.21
C SER A 316 18.34 19.23 20.02
N GLU A 317 17.11 19.42 19.55
CA GLU A 317 16.80 20.36 18.48
C GLU A 317 17.10 21.80 18.89
N ALA A 318 16.68 22.20 20.08
CA ALA A 318 16.98 23.52 20.63
C ALA A 318 18.48 23.77 20.71
N LEU A 319 19.27 22.77 21.18
CA LEU A 319 20.72 22.86 21.24
C LEU A 319 21.33 23.05 19.84
N ARG A 320 20.90 22.26 18.88
CA ARG A 320 21.35 22.35 17.48
C ARG A 320 21.13 23.74 16.90
N TYR A 321 19.89 24.22 16.95
CA TYR A 321 19.52 25.54 16.42
C TYR A 321 20.22 26.67 17.15
N GLY A 322 20.26 26.62 18.49
CA GLY A 322 20.92 27.65 19.30
C GLY A 322 22.42 27.74 19.05
N LEU A 323 23.11 26.61 18.94
CA LEU A 323 24.53 26.59 18.60
C LEU A 323 24.79 27.03 17.16
N SER A 324 23.89 26.73 16.21
CA SER A 324 23.97 27.23 14.82
C SER A 324 23.81 28.75 14.78
N ALA A 325 22.83 29.31 15.48
CA ALA A 325 22.62 30.75 15.59
C ALA A 325 23.82 31.46 16.18
N LEU A 326 24.43 30.90 17.25
CA LEU A 326 25.65 31.46 17.90
C LEU A 326 26.89 31.42 16.99
N ARG A 327 26.86 30.65 15.88
CA ARG A 327 27.91 30.67 14.87
C ARG A 327 27.66 31.68 13.75
N GLY A 328 26.51 32.35 13.73
CA GLY A 328 26.14 33.32 12.72
C GLY A 328 25.57 32.67 11.43
N ASN A 329 25.15 31.40 11.50
CA ASN A 329 24.48 30.73 10.40
C ASN A 329 22.99 31.14 10.33
N ASP A 330 22.47 31.28 9.11
CA ASP A 330 21.03 31.47 8.91
C ASP A 330 20.29 30.20 9.33
N ILE A 331 19.31 30.35 10.22
CA ILE A 331 18.51 29.25 10.78
C ILE A 331 17.08 29.21 10.25
N PHE A 332 16.74 30.06 9.27
CA PHE A 332 15.42 30.13 8.64
C PHE A 332 15.49 30.04 7.13
#